data_67001acfec32b77d1e63e43bf4e217ff
#
_entry.id   67001acfec32b77d1e63e43bf4e217ff
#
_cell.length_a   1.000
_cell.length_b   1.000
_cell.length_c   1.000
_cell.angle_alpha   90.00
_cell.angle_beta   90.00
_cell.angle_gamma   90.00
#
_symmetry.space_group_name_H-M   'P 1'
#
loop_
_entity.id
_entity.type
_entity.pdbx_description
1 polymer ?
#
loop_
_entity_poly.entity_id
_entity_poly.type
_entity_poly.pdbx_seq_one_letter_code
_entity_poly.pdbx_strand_id
1 'polypeptide(L)'
;MRFSTTEIVDEIAISVAQALASANRKAKELGVDAKESLITVSQHLAKGVWLWRVHYGARDYVGRRGGDLMIDIDPANADIKQILRGQ
;
A
#
# COMPACT_ATOMS: atom_id res chain seq x y z
N MET A 1 20.93 -14.72 -15.74
CA MET A 1 20.94 -13.34 -16.21
C MET A 1 21.50 -12.43 -15.14
N ARG A 2 22.26 -11.45 -15.54
CA ARG A 2 22.88 -10.57 -14.60
C ARG A 2 22.48 -9.14 -14.88
N PHE A 3 22.14 -8.41 -13.82
CA PHE A 3 21.75 -7.01 -13.93
C PHE A 3 22.77 -6.12 -13.26
N SER A 4 23.05 -5.01 -13.90
CA SER A 4 23.77 -3.95 -13.22
C SER A 4 22.77 -3.17 -12.37
N THR A 5 23.26 -2.34 -11.47
CA THR A 5 22.40 -1.50 -10.67
C THR A 5 21.54 -0.60 -11.54
N THR A 6 22.13 -0.08 -12.61
CA THR A 6 21.39 0.79 -13.52
C THR A 6 20.28 0.05 -14.24
N GLU A 7 20.53 -1.19 -14.58
CA GLU A 7 19.55 -1.97 -15.34
C GLU A 7 18.35 -2.38 -14.51
N ILE A 8 18.49 -2.44 -13.19
CA ILE A 8 17.39 -2.86 -12.33
C ILE A 8 16.68 -1.69 -11.68
N VAL A 9 17.03 -0.47 -12.07
CA VAL A 9 16.29 0.69 -11.59
C VAL A 9 14.96 0.72 -12.33
N ASP A 10 13.90 0.57 -11.59
CA ASP A 10 12.56 0.49 -12.13
C ASP A 10 11.71 1.54 -11.42
N GLU A 11 11.25 2.52 -12.18
CA GLU A 11 10.50 3.63 -11.61
C GLU A 11 9.21 3.18 -10.97
N ILE A 12 8.57 2.16 -11.53
CA ILE A 12 7.34 1.64 -10.96
C ILE A 12 7.64 0.95 -9.63
N ALA A 13 8.70 0.14 -9.59
CA ALA A 13 9.08 -0.55 -8.37
C ALA A 13 9.44 0.44 -7.27
N ILE A 14 10.16 1.51 -7.64
CA ILE A 14 10.52 2.55 -6.68
C ILE A 14 9.26 3.25 -6.17
N SER A 15 8.34 3.56 -7.06
CA SER A 15 7.10 4.22 -6.70
C SER A 15 6.28 3.35 -5.74
N VAL A 16 6.18 2.05 -6.04
CA VAL A 16 5.47 1.12 -5.17
C VAL A 16 6.15 1.04 -3.80
N ALA A 17 7.47 0.97 -3.79
CA ALA A 17 8.20 0.87 -2.53
C ALA A 17 7.99 2.11 -1.67
N GLN A 18 8.02 3.29 -2.27
CA GLN A 18 7.79 4.53 -1.54
C GLN A 18 6.36 4.62 -1.04
N ALA A 19 5.41 4.21 -1.87
CA ALA A 19 4.01 4.20 -1.48
C ALA A 19 3.78 3.23 -0.32
N LEU A 20 4.39 2.05 -0.41
CA LEU A 20 4.23 1.05 0.64
C LEU A 20 4.86 1.52 1.95
N ALA A 21 6.02 2.15 1.89
CA ALA A 21 6.65 2.68 3.09
C ALA A 21 5.79 3.75 3.75
N SER A 22 5.22 4.64 2.96
CA SER A 22 4.34 5.68 3.46
C SER A 22 3.07 5.07 4.07
N ALA A 23 2.49 4.10 3.37
CA ALA A 23 1.27 3.43 3.85
C ALA A 23 1.53 2.65 5.13
N ASN A 24 2.65 1.93 5.20
CA ASN A 24 2.97 1.14 6.39
C ASN A 24 3.15 2.03 7.61
N ARG A 25 3.75 3.19 7.43
CA ARG A 25 3.92 4.14 8.52
C ARG A 25 2.56 4.62 9.03
N LYS A 26 1.68 4.97 8.11
CA LYS A 26 0.34 5.42 8.50
C LYS A 26 -0.45 4.28 9.14
N ALA A 27 -0.34 3.08 8.60
CA ALA A 27 -1.04 1.91 9.16
C ALA A 27 -0.62 1.70 10.62
N LYS A 28 0.66 1.83 10.90
CA LYS A 28 1.16 1.68 12.27
C LYS A 28 0.55 2.73 13.18
N GLU A 29 0.44 3.98 12.70
CA GLU A 29 -0.18 5.04 13.47
C GLU A 29 -1.65 4.73 13.77
N LEU A 30 -2.29 4.01 12.88
CA LEU A 30 -3.71 3.65 13.02
C LEU A 30 -3.92 2.32 13.74
N GLY A 31 -2.86 1.74 14.27
CA GLY A 31 -2.96 0.51 15.04
C GLY A 31 -2.98 -0.75 14.20
N VAL A 32 -2.61 -0.68 12.93
CA VAL A 32 -2.57 -1.84 12.05
C VAL A 32 -1.12 -2.29 11.90
N ASP A 33 -0.88 -3.57 12.21
CA ASP A 33 0.45 -4.15 12.12
C ASP A 33 0.62 -4.75 10.73
N ALA A 34 1.48 -4.12 9.92
CA ALA A 34 1.71 -4.58 8.56
C ALA A 34 2.24 -6.01 8.52
N LYS A 35 3.06 -6.40 9.50
CA LYS A 35 3.62 -7.74 9.53
C LYS A 35 2.57 -8.81 9.76
N GLU A 36 1.48 -8.45 10.41
CA GLU A 36 0.39 -9.37 10.70
C GLU A 36 -0.75 -9.27 9.70
N SER A 37 -0.56 -8.48 8.66
CA SER A 37 -1.61 -8.22 7.68
C SER A 37 -1.32 -8.94 6.38
N LEU A 38 -2.38 -9.21 5.64
CA LEU A 38 -2.28 -9.64 4.25
C LEU A 38 -2.31 -8.38 3.42
N ILE A 39 -1.19 -8.04 2.81
CA ILE A 39 -1.05 -6.77 2.11
C ILE A 39 -1.21 -6.96 0.62
N THR A 40 -2.08 -6.15 0.02
CA THR A 40 -2.28 -6.13 -1.41
C THR A 40 -2.03 -4.72 -1.91
N VAL A 41 -1.25 -4.59 -2.96
CA VAL A 41 -1.00 -3.31 -3.60
C VAL A 41 -1.61 -3.35 -4.98
N SER A 42 -2.43 -2.37 -5.30
CA SER A 42 -3.08 -2.30 -6.60
C SER A 42 -3.12 -0.86 -7.08
N GLN A 43 -3.41 -0.70 -8.35
CA GLN A 43 -3.62 0.62 -8.92
C GLN A 43 -5.11 0.93 -8.85
N HIS A 44 -5.42 2.14 -8.48
CA HIS A 44 -6.79 2.59 -8.33
C HIS A 44 -6.97 3.91 -9.07
N LEU A 45 -7.97 3.96 -9.93
CA LEU A 45 -8.27 5.17 -10.68
C LEU A 45 -9.32 5.96 -9.93
N ALA A 46 -8.98 7.17 -9.53
CA ALA A 46 -9.88 8.05 -8.81
C ALA A 46 -9.96 9.38 -9.53
N LYS A 47 -11.12 9.69 -10.05
CA LYS A 47 -11.35 10.98 -10.73
C LYS A 47 -10.30 11.25 -11.81
N GLY A 48 -9.99 10.22 -12.58
CA GLY A 48 -9.02 10.35 -13.67
C GLY A 48 -7.57 10.31 -13.26
N VAL A 49 -7.28 10.08 -11.99
CA VAL A 49 -5.92 10.04 -11.50
C VAL A 49 -5.63 8.64 -10.96
N TRP A 50 -4.50 8.08 -11.39
CA TRP A 50 -4.06 6.78 -10.88
C TRP A 50 -3.38 6.94 -9.54
N LEU A 51 -3.76 6.09 -8.59
CA LEU A 51 -3.18 6.06 -7.24
C LEU A 51 -2.72 4.64 -6.93
N TRP A 52 -1.76 4.52 -6.03
CA TRP A 52 -1.45 3.23 -5.44
C TRP A 52 -2.40 3.00 -4.28
N ARG A 53 -3.08 1.87 -4.28
CA ARG A 53 -3.93 1.50 -3.16
C ARG A 53 -3.28 0.36 -2.42
N VAL A 54 -2.98 0.58 -1.14
CA VAL A 54 -2.42 -0.45 -0.28
C VAL A 54 -3.51 -0.92 0.65
N HIS A 55 -3.82 -2.19 0.55
CA HIS A 55 -4.90 -2.80 1.34
C HIS A 55 -4.28 -3.71 2.39
N TYR A 56 -4.71 -3.53 3.64
CA TYR A 56 -4.28 -4.34 4.77
C TYR A 56 -5.48 -5.13 5.25
N GLY A 57 -5.43 -6.43 5.06
CA GLY A 57 -6.51 -7.32 5.47
C GLY A 57 -6.02 -8.30 6.51
N ALA A 58 -6.95 -8.98 7.16
CA ALA A 58 -6.59 -9.99 8.13
C ALA A 58 -6.06 -11.24 7.42
N ARG A 59 -4.96 -11.78 7.92
CA ARG A 59 -4.44 -13.04 7.40
C ARG A 59 -5.32 -14.20 7.78
N ASP A 60 -5.89 -14.10 8.95
CA ASP A 60 -6.74 -15.14 9.49
C ASP A 60 -8.14 -14.58 9.60
N TYR A 61 -9.03 -15.09 8.77
CA TYR A 61 -10.41 -14.61 8.75
C TYR A 61 -11.27 -15.30 9.80
N VAL A 62 -10.76 -16.37 10.37
CA VAL A 62 -11.55 -17.13 11.33
C VAL A 62 -11.65 -16.32 12.62
N GLY A 63 -12.86 -15.98 13.00
CA GLY A 63 -13.09 -15.23 14.22
C GLY A 63 -12.72 -13.75 14.15
N ARG A 64 -12.32 -13.28 12.99
CA ARG A 64 -11.99 -11.87 12.82
C ARG A 64 -13.16 -11.13 12.21
N ARG A 65 -13.27 -9.89 12.58
CA ARG A 65 -14.33 -9.06 12.05
C ARG A 65 -13.76 -7.74 11.60
N GLY A 66 -14.16 -7.31 10.42
CA GLY A 66 -13.81 -6.01 9.91
C GLY A 66 -12.32 -5.75 9.91
N GLY A 67 -11.97 -4.53 10.10
CA GLY A 67 -10.57 -4.17 10.29
C GLY A 67 -9.76 -4.00 9.04
N ASP A 68 -10.38 -4.04 7.88
CA ASP A 68 -9.65 -3.76 6.64
C ASP A 68 -9.29 -2.29 6.59
N LEU A 69 -8.09 -2.01 6.13
CA LEU A 69 -7.59 -0.66 5.98
C LEU A 69 -7.08 -0.50 4.56
N MET A 70 -7.51 0.55 3.88
CA MET A 70 -7.01 0.86 2.56
C MET A 70 -6.45 2.27 2.57
N ILE A 71 -5.26 2.43 2.02
CA ILE A 71 -4.60 3.73 1.97
C ILE A 71 -4.24 4.02 0.52
N ASP A 72 -4.73 5.13 0.01
CA ASP A 72 -4.45 5.56 -1.36
C ASP A 72 -3.32 6.57 -1.35
N ILE A 73 -2.33 6.33 -2.19
CA ILE A 73 -1.07 7.05 -2.18
C ILE A 73 -0.82 7.64 -3.57
N ASP A 74 -0.38 8.88 -3.59
CA ASP A 74 0.03 9.54 -4.84
C ASP A 74 1.33 8.88 -5.33
N PRO A 75 1.35 8.33 -6.55
CA PRO A 75 2.55 7.65 -7.03
C PRO A 75 3.73 8.59 -7.28
N ALA A 76 3.48 9.88 -7.43
CA ALA A 76 4.55 10.82 -7.75
C ALA A 76 5.37 11.21 -6.52
N ASN A 77 4.73 11.30 -5.35
CA ASN A 77 5.41 11.82 -4.16
C ASN A 77 5.13 11.03 -2.90
N ALA A 78 4.38 9.94 -3.01
CA ALA A 78 4.02 9.08 -1.88
C ALA A 78 3.18 9.79 -0.81
N ASP A 79 2.50 10.86 -1.18
CA ASP A 79 1.56 11.52 -0.28
C ASP A 79 0.31 10.68 -0.12
N ILE A 80 -0.21 10.67 1.09
CA ILE A 80 -1.45 9.96 1.39
C ILE A 80 -2.63 10.81 0.91
N LYS A 81 -3.44 10.23 0.04
CA LYS A 81 -4.59 10.93 -0.53
C LYS A 81 -5.89 10.55 0.13
N GLN A 82 -6.00 9.32 0.60
CA GLN A 82 -7.26 8.86 1.16
C GLN A 82 -7.01 7.67 2.05
N ILE A 83 -7.77 7.58 3.13
CA ILE A 83 -7.72 6.45 4.05
C ILE A 83 -9.13 5.93 4.19
N LEU A 84 -9.31 4.64 3.92
CA LEU A 84 -10.61 3.98 4.03
C LEU A 84 -10.49 2.85 5.03
N ARG A 85 -11.44 2.76 5.94
CA ARG A 85 -11.49 1.64 6.87
C ARG A 85 -12.75 0.85 6.63
N GLY A 86 -12.58 -0.45 6.46
CA GLY A 86 -13.70 -1.34 6.26
C GLY A 86 -14.27 -1.85 7.57
N GLN A 87 -15.36 -2.53 7.43
CA GLN A 87 -16.04 -3.11 8.57
C GLN A 87 -15.52 -4.50 8.89
#